data_f435c3307a26f8dc2a225ae789bd15d9
#
_entry.id   f435c3307a26f8dc2a225ae789bd15d9
#
_cell.length_a   1.000
_cell.length_b   1.000
_cell.length_c   1.000
_cell.angle_alpha   90.00
_cell.angle_beta   90.00
_cell.angle_gamma   90.00
#
_symmetry.space_group_name_H-M   'P 1'
#
loop_
_entity.id
_entity.type
_entity.pdbx_description
1 polymer ?
#
loop_
_entity_poly.entity_id
_entity_poly.type
_entity_poly.pdbx_seq_one_letter_code
_entity_poly.pdbx_strand_id
1 'polypeptide(L)'
;MKLRTIAICLLFAGVCSAKEHDYQKGTLLRMDSSSCGTQEKGSKTVAGEIFGTDGQHKKTQEMLCQEYILQSDHVIYRIRPKDDKHPELLPIGEIAQFRISKDKLILRVPELNDKEREYIVVSMTPREKDSPAVSASKN
;
A
#
# COMPACT_ATOMS: atom_id res chain seq x y z
N MET A 1 -56.99 -45.60 -4.61
CA MET A 1 -56.40 -44.44 -5.30
C MET A 1 -55.32 -43.85 -4.42
N LYS A 2 -54.04 -44.03 -4.79
CA LYS A 2 -52.91 -43.56 -4.01
C LYS A 2 -52.43 -42.21 -4.56
N LEU A 3 -52.70 -41.14 -3.83
CA LEU A 3 -52.21 -39.81 -4.15
C LEU A 3 -50.68 -39.76 -3.81
N ARG A 4 -49.84 -39.64 -4.82
CA ARG A 4 -48.41 -39.40 -4.68
C ARG A 4 -48.18 -37.88 -4.64
N THR A 5 -47.88 -37.41 -3.45
CA THR A 5 -47.44 -36.03 -3.22
C THR A 5 -46.01 -35.90 -3.65
N ILE A 6 -45.77 -35.20 -4.75
CA ILE A 6 -44.42 -34.83 -5.22
C ILE A 6 -44.04 -33.55 -4.48
N ALA A 7 -43.11 -33.65 -3.52
CA ALA A 7 -42.48 -32.53 -2.87
C ALA A 7 -41.40 -31.98 -3.79
N ILE A 8 -41.66 -30.82 -4.38
CA ILE A 8 -40.68 -30.03 -5.16
C ILE A 8 -39.82 -29.26 -4.18
N CYS A 9 -38.62 -29.75 -3.87
CA CYS A 9 -37.58 -28.97 -3.18
C CYS A 9 -37.01 -27.94 -4.17
N LEU A 10 -37.46 -26.71 -4.08
CA LEU A 10 -36.82 -25.57 -4.72
C LEU A 10 -35.52 -25.26 -3.98
N LEU A 11 -34.41 -25.72 -4.53
CA LEU A 11 -33.06 -25.34 -4.16
C LEU A 11 -32.84 -23.88 -4.61
N PHE A 12 -33.01 -22.94 -3.69
CA PHE A 12 -32.53 -21.59 -3.85
C PHE A 12 -31.00 -21.62 -3.80
N ALA A 13 -30.36 -21.77 -4.97
CA ALA A 13 -28.97 -21.46 -5.14
C ALA A 13 -28.80 -19.95 -4.98
N GLY A 14 -28.50 -19.50 -3.76
CA GLY A 14 -28.09 -18.14 -3.49
C GLY A 14 -26.81 -17.85 -4.25
N VAL A 15 -26.91 -17.12 -5.34
CA VAL A 15 -25.78 -16.56 -6.06
C VAL A 15 -25.15 -15.53 -5.13
N CYS A 16 -24.14 -15.92 -4.38
CA CYS A 16 -23.22 -15.00 -3.70
C CYS A 16 -22.49 -14.21 -4.80
N SER A 17 -23.03 -13.06 -5.19
CA SER A 17 -22.29 -12.07 -5.98
C SER A 17 -21.16 -11.57 -5.13
N ALA A 18 -20.01 -12.23 -5.19
CA ALA A 18 -18.77 -11.66 -4.73
C ALA A 18 -18.59 -10.35 -5.52
N LYS A 19 -18.56 -9.22 -4.81
CA LYS A 19 -18.30 -7.91 -5.39
C LYS A 19 -16.91 -7.97 -5.98
N GLU A 20 -16.82 -8.18 -7.27
CA GLU A 20 -15.56 -8.17 -8.02
C GLU A 20 -15.05 -6.73 -7.96
N HIS A 21 -14.02 -6.50 -7.15
CA HIS A 21 -13.38 -5.20 -7.07
C HIS A 21 -12.48 -5.04 -8.30
N ASP A 22 -12.68 -3.96 -9.05
CA ASP A 22 -11.85 -3.63 -10.20
C ASP A 22 -10.42 -3.35 -9.75
N TYR A 23 -9.53 -4.31 -9.95
CA TYR A 23 -8.11 -4.17 -9.71
C TYR A 23 -7.41 -3.68 -10.97
N GLN A 24 -6.57 -2.67 -10.80
CA GLN A 24 -5.60 -2.24 -11.79
C GLN A 24 -4.31 -3.04 -11.61
N LYS A 25 -3.53 -3.16 -12.68
CA LYS A 25 -2.20 -3.77 -12.65
C LYS A 25 -1.13 -2.70 -12.59
N GLY A 26 -0.06 -2.99 -11.87
CA GLY A 26 1.12 -2.16 -11.81
C GLY A 26 2.35 -2.99 -11.50
N THR A 27 3.52 -2.48 -11.81
CA THR A 27 4.80 -3.11 -11.52
C THR A 27 5.47 -2.40 -10.35
N LEU A 28 5.94 -3.15 -9.37
CA LEU A 28 6.77 -2.64 -8.28
C LEU A 28 8.19 -2.42 -8.79
N LEU A 29 8.58 -1.17 -9.04
CA LEU A 29 9.87 -0.85 -9.65
C LEU A 29 11.03 -0.89 -8.67
N ARG A 30 10.82 -0.32 -7.48
CA ARG A 30 11.86 -0.20 -6.45
C ARG A 30 11.25 0.12 -5.08
N MET A 31 12.08 -0.07 -4.07
CA MET A 31 11.82 0.35 -2.71
C MET A 31 12.87 1.39 -2.30
N ASP A 32 12.41 2.49 -1.75
CA ASP A 32 13.25 3.56 -1.21
C ASP A 32 12.97 3.70 0.29
N SER A 33 13.94 4.21 1.04
CA SER A 33 13.74 4.62 2.43
C SER A 33 13.70 6.15 2.48
N SER A 34 12.64 6.71 3.02
CA SER A 34 12.48 8.15 3.16
C SER A 34 12.19 8.53 4.61
N SER A 35 12.58 9.76 4.97
CA SER A 35 12.22 10.31 6.28
C SER A 35 10.71 10.51 6.37
N CYS A 36 10.08 9.94 7.38
CA CYS A 36 8.63 10.00 7.58
C CYS A 36 8.24 10.62 8.92
N GLY A 37 9.19 11.15 9.64
CA GLY A 37 8.95 11.81 10.92
C GLY A 37 10.15 11.76 11.84
N THR A 38 9.95 12.29 13.03
CA THR A 38 10.94 12.30 14.10
C THR A 38 10.34 11.66 15.33
N GLN A 39 11.10 10.78 15.97
CA GLN A 39 10.72 10.20 17.25
C GLN A 39 11.57 10.79 18.37
N GLU A 40 10.91 11.34 19.39
CA GLU A 40 11.59 11.75 20.60
C GLU A 40 11.87 10.53 21.49
N LYS A 41 13.14 10.16 21.63
CA LYS A 41 13.57 9.21 22.65
C LYS A 41 13.89 9.98 23.92
N GLY A 42 12.93 10.08 24.83
CA GLY A 42 13.17 10.52 26.20
C GLY A 42 13.72 9.33 27.01
N SER A 43 15.00 9.31 27.28
CA SER A 43 15.51 8.47 28.37
C SER A 43 15.34 9.24 29.68
N LYS A 44 14.26 8.97 30.40
CA LYS A 44 14.14 9.39 31.79
C LYS A 44 15.11 8.50 32.60
N THR A 45 16.19 9.09 33.09
CA THR A 45 17.05 8.42 34.06
C THR A 45 16.47 8.71 35.45
N VAL A 46 16.36 7.67 36.27
CA VAL A 46 15.82 7.78 37.65
C VAL A 46 16.60 8.82 38.46
N ALA A 47 17.88 9.02 38.17
CA ALA A 47 18.72 10.03 38.81
C ALA A 47 18.36 11.46 38.37
N GLY A 48 18.03 11.69 37.10
CA GLY A 48 17.65 13.02 36.57
C GLY A 48 16.31 13.50 37.11
N GLU A 49 15.40 12.57 37.38
CA GLU A 49 14.07 12.87 37.94
C GLU A 49 14.18 13.36 39.41
N ILE A 50 15.15 12.83 40.18
CA ILE A 50 15.40 13.24 41.56
C ILE A 50 16.09 14.61 41.64
N PHE A 51 16.94 14.94 40.69
CA PHE A 51 17.71 16.20 40.69
C PHE A 51 17.13 17.30 39.83
N GLY A 52 15.99 17.10 39.17
CA GLY A 52 15.29 18.10 38.36
C GLY A 52 16.10 18.56 37.12
N THR A 53 17.06 17.77 36.66
CA THR A 53 17.96 18.12 35.56
C THR A 53 17.53 17.51 34.20
N ASP A 54 16.43 16.75 34.17
CA ASP A 54 15.97 16.01 32.97
C ASP A 54 15.38 16.89 31.85
N GLY A 55 15.47 18.24 31.95
CA GLY A 55 14.81 19.13 31.00
C GLY A 55 15.47 19.27 29.62
N GLN A 56 16.66 18.72 29.37
CA GLN A 56 17.46 19.19 28.23
C GLN A 56 18.00 18.14 27.25
N HIS A 57 17.77 16.84 27.45
CA HIS A 57 18.36 15.82 26.57
C HIS A 57 17.34 14.97 25.82
N LYS A 58 16.38 15.63 25.15
CA LYS A 58 15.54 14.95 24.16
C LYS A 58 16.36 14.70 22.90
N LYS A 59 16.81 13.47 22.70
CA LYS A 59 17.41 13.07 21.42
C LYS A 59 16.28 12.82 20.42
N THR A 60 16.17 13.70 19.45
CA THR A 60 15.30 13.51 18.30
C THR A 60 15.97 12.55 17.33
N GLN A 61 15.34 11.42 17.05
CA GLN A 61 15.79 10.46 16.04
C GLN A 61 14.86 10.54 14.84
N GLU A 62 15.46 10.65 13.66
CA GLU A 62 14.73 10.59 12.41
C GLU A 62 14.20 9.17 12.18
N MET A 63 12.92 9.06 11.85
CA MET A 63 12.30 7.79 11.46
C MET A 63 12.40 7.62 9.96
N LEU A 64 12.91 6.46 9.54
CA LEU A 64 12.91 6.05 8.14
C LEU A 64 11.75 5.10 7.88
N CYS A 65 10.95 5.42 6.88
CA CYS A 65 9.86 4.59 6.40
C CYS A 65 10.19 4.01 5.03
N GLN A 66 9.72 2.81 4.79
CA GLN A 66 9.82 2.17 3.48
C GLN A 66 8.77 2.77 2.54
N GLU A 67 9.19 3.11 1.34
CA GLU A 67 8.32 3.58 0.26
C GLU A 67 8.55 2.74 -0.99
N TYR A 68 7.47 2.38 -1.68
CA TYR A 68 7.53 1.64 -2.92
C TYR A 68 7.11 2.52 -4.08
N ILE A 69 7.75 2.33 -5.22
CA ILE A 69 7.36 2.94 -6.49
C ILE A 69 6.58 1.91 -7.29
N LEU A 70 5.29 2.17 -7.45
CA LEU A 70 4.37 1.34 -8.22
C LEU A 70 4.03 2.04 -9.52
N GLN A 71 4.38 1.44 -10.64
CA GLN A 71 4.11 1.97 -11.97
C GLN A 71 2.90 1.27 -12.57
N SER A 72 1.85 2.04 -12.88
CA SER A 72 0.72 1.60 -13.68
C SER A 72 0.84 2.08 -15.13
N ASP A 73 -0.19 1.86 -15.93
CA ASP A 73 -0.20 2.28 -17.34
C ASP A 73 -0.13 3.80 -17.52
N HIS A 74 -0.70 4.56 -16.59
CA HIS A 74 -0.84 6.02 -16.72
C HIS A 74 -0.21 6.82 -15.58
N VAL A 75 0.04 6.18 -14.43
CA VAL A 75 0.47 6.87 -13.22
C VAL A 75 1.57 6.08 -12.51
N ILE A 76 2.53 6.81 -12.00
CA ILE A 76 3.54 6.29 -11.07
C ILE A 76 3.13 6.74 -9.67
N TYR A 77 2.91 5.77 -8.80
CA TYR A 77 2.54 6.00 -7.41
C TYR A 77 3.76 5.79 -6.52
N ARG A 78 3.96 6.70 -5.59
CA ARG A 78 4.82 6.47 -4.42
C ARG A 78 3.90 6.10 -3.26
N ILE A 79 4.10 4.91 -2.73
CA ILE A 79 3.22 4.35 -1.70
C ILE A 79 4.04 3.93 -0.48
N ARG A 80 3.43 4.07 0.70
CA ARG A 80 4.01 3.71 1.99
C ARG A 80 3.08 2.73 2.70
N PRO A 81 3.59 1.67 3.36
CA PRO A 81 2.76 0.81 4.20
C PRO A 81 2.02 1.64 5.25
N LYS A 82 0.74 1.36 5.44
CA LYS A 82 -0.04 2.04 6.49
C LYS A 82 0.39 1.60 7.89
N ASP A 83 0.80 0.35 8.04
CA ASP A 83 1.33 -0.21 9.29
C ASP A 83 2.84 -0.36 9.19
N ASP A 84 3.57 0.51 9.90
CA ASP A 84 5.02 0.56 9.89
C ASP A 84 5.66 -0.36 10.94
N LYS A 85 4.88 -1.01 11.80
CA LYS A 85 5.44 -1.81 12.89
C LYS A 85 6.14 -3.08 12.41
N HIS A 86 5.58 -3.71 11.39
CA HIS A 86 6.12 -4.94 10.81
C HIS A 86 5.88 -4.94 9.28
N PRO A 87 6.55 -4.05 8.54
CA PRO A 87 6.35 -3.96 7.10
C PRO A 87 6.85 -5.24 6.45
N GLU A 88 5.96 -5.91 5.73
CA GLU A 88 6.32 -7.04 4.89
C GLU A 88 6.99 -6.52 3.62
N LEU A 89 8.16 -7.06 3.30
CA LEU A 89 8.89 -6.68 2.09
C LEU A 89 8.17 -7.22 0.85
N LEU A 90 7.86 -6.32 -0.09
CA LEU A 90 7.28 -6.70 -1.36
C LEU A 90 8.38 -7.04 -2.38
N PRO A 91 8.19 -8.04 -3.22
CA PRO A 91 9.14 -8.39 -4.26
C PRO A 91 9.18 -7.30 -5.35
N ILE A 92 10.38 -6.83 -5.67
CA ILE A 92 10.61 -5.82 -6.70
C ILE A 92 10.65 -6.50 -8.09
N GLY A 93 10.08 -5.82 -9.08
CA GLY A 93 9.96 -6.33 -10.45
C GLY A 93 8.68 -7.10 -10.72
N GLU A 94 7.94 -7.47 -9.67
CA GLU A 94 6.71 -8.24 -9.78
C GLU A 94 5.48 -7.38 -10.12
N ILE A 95 4.50 -8.04 -10.73
CA ILE A 95 3.21 -7.42 -11.02
C ILE A 95 2.35 -7.45 -9.77
N ALA A 96 1.96 -6.27 -9.34
CA ALA A 96 0.99 -6.09 -8.28
C ALA A 96 -0.38 -5.75 -8.86
N GLN A 97 -1.42 -6.16 -8.17
CA GLN A 97 -2.79 -5.73 -8.41
C GLN A 97 -3.18 -4.74 -7.32
N PHE A 98 -3.77 -3.62 -7.72
CA PHE A 98 -4.13 -2.58 -6.76
C PHE A 98 -5.46 -1.92 -7.12
N ARG A 99 -6.08 -1.34 -6.11
CA ARG A 99 -7.26 -0.49 -6.25
C ARG A 99 -7.15 0.69 -5.29
N ILE A 100 -7.70 1.81 -5.70
CA ILE A 100 -7.78 2.99 -4.84
C ILE A 100 -9.15 2.99 -4.17
N SER A 101 -9.16 3.09 -2.86
CA SER A 101 -10.36 3.16 -2.04
C SER A 101 -10.26 4.36 -1.11
N LYS A 102 -10.98 5.43 -1.42
CA LYS A 102 -10.93 6.72 -0.71
C LYS A 102 -9.52 7.31 -0.75
N ASP A 103 -8.83 7.31 0.40
CA ASP A 103 -7.50 7.85 0.64
C ASP A 103 -6.40 6.77 0.69
N LYS A 104 -6.78 5.51 0.40
CA LYS A 104 -5.90 4.36 0.52
C LYS A 104 -5.72 3.65 -0.81
N LEU A 105 -4.55 3.06 -0.98
CA LEU A 105 -4.27 2.11 -2.03
C LEU A 105 -4.22 0.72 -1.40
N ILE A 106 -5.09 -0.17 -1.89
CA ILE A 106 -5.11 -1.56 -1.48
C ILE A 106 -4.38 -2.34 -2.54
N LEU A 107 -3.32 -3.04 -2.13
CA LEU A 107 -2.41 -3.74 -3.02
C LEU A 107 -2.32 -5.21 -2.62
N ARG A 108 -2.25 -6.08 -3.62
CA ARG A 108 -1.93 -7.49 -3.47
C ARG A 108 -0.91 -7.91 -4.51
N VAL A 109 -0.03 -8.81 -4.16
CA VAL A 109 0.98 -9.39 -5.04
C VAL A 109 0.70 -10.88 -5.14
N PRO A 110 0.16 -11.37 -6.25
CA PRO A 110 -0.21 -12.78 -6.42
C PRO A 110 0.98 -13.74 -6.21
N GLU A 111 2.16 -13.36 -6.69
CA GLU A 111 3.39 -14.16 -6.55
C GLU A 111 3.87 -14.31 -5.09
N LEU A 112 3.46 -13.43 -4.19
CA LEU A 112 3.85 -13.50 -2.78
C LEU A 112 2.87 -14.38 -1.99
N ASN A 113 1.66 -13.92 -1.80
CA ASN A 113 0.61 -14.62 -1.03
C ASN A 113 -0.81 -14.12 -1.32
N ASP A 114 -0.97 -13.30 -2.33
CA ASP A 114 -2.25 -12.69 -2.77
C ASP A 114 -3.06 -11.99 -1.66
N LYS A 115 -2.41 -11.64 -0.55
CA LYS A 115 -3.03 -10.95 0.57
C LYS A 115 -3.17 -9.46 0.28
N GLU A 116 -4.36 -8.90 0.54
CA GLU A 116 -4.57 -7.45 0.47
C GLU A 116 -3.86 -6.73 1.61
N ARG A 117 -3.14 -5.65 1.26
CA ARG A 117 -2.44 -4.76 2.19
C ARG A 117 -2.80 -3.32 1.91
N GLU A 118 -2.95 -2.54 2.96
CA GLU A 118 -3.25 -1.12 2.88
C GLU A 118 -1.98 -0.27 2.81
N TYR A 119 -1.95 0.64 1.84
CA TYR A 119 -0.88 1.62 1.65
C TYR A 119 -1.45 3.03 1.63
N ILE A 120 -0.63 3.98 2.03
CA ILE A 120 -0.89 5.42 1.91
C ILE A 120 -0.23 5.88 0.61
N VAL A 121 -0.95 6.64 -0.20
CA VAL A 121 -0.39 7.27 -1.40
C VAL A 121 0.35 8.54 -0.98
N VAL A 122 1.67 8.54 -1.11
CA VAL A 122 2.53 9.68 -0.76
C VAL A 122 2.56 10.70 -1.90
N SER A 123 2.67 10.21 -3.14
CA SER A 123 2.63 11.06 -4.35
C SER A 123 2.16 10.26 -5.56
N MET A 124 1.66 11.00 -6.54
CA MET A 124 1.27 10.49 -7.85
C MET A 124 1.91 11.36 -8.93
N THR A 125 2.54 10.72 -9.89
CA THR A 125 3.15 11.38 -11.05
C THR A 125 2.57 10.77 -12.32
N PRO A 126 2.02 11.58 -13.25
CA PRO A 126 1.60 11.07 -14.55
C PRO A 126 2.79 10.41 -15.25
N ARG A 127 2.53 9.25 -15.86
CA ARG A 127 3.53 8.62 -16.74
C ARG A 127 3.45 9.29 -18.09
N GLU A 128 4.51 9.99 -18.51
CA GLU A 128 4.66 10.40 -19.88
C GLU A 128 4.81 9.13 -20.74
N LYS A 129 3.76 8.80 -21.45
CA LYS A 129 3.89 7.89 -22.59
C LYS A 129 4.73 8.62 -23.60
N ASP A 130 5.90 8.08 -23.91
CA ASP A 130 6.86 8.51 -24.91
C ASP A 130 6.29 9.60 -25.81
N SER A 131 6.52 10.88 -25.46
CA SER A 131 6.34 11.97 -26.40
C SER A 131 7.23 11.65 -27.59
N PRO A 132 6.71 11.53 -28.82
CA PRO A 132 7.55 11.35 -29.99
C PRO A 132 8.56 12.49 -29.95
N ALA A 133 9.84 12.14 -29.98
CA ALA A 133 10.92 13.09 -30.01
C ALA A 133 10.60 14.15 -31.08
N VAL A 134 10.42 15.40 -30.61
CA VAL A 134 10.31 16.54 -31.51
C VAL A 134 11.62 16.57 -32.28
N SER A 135 11.58 16.05 -33.49
CA SER A 135 12.66 16.17 -34.43
C SER A 135 12.97 17.66 -34.59
N ALA A 136 14.08 18.09 -33.97
CA ALA A 136 14.61 19.41 -34.15
C ALA A 136 14.80 19.64 -35.65
N SER A 137 13.91 20.41 -36.27
CA SER A 137 14.06 20.94 -37.60
C SER A 137 15.31 21.81 -37.60
N LYS A 138 16.37 21.32 -38.18
CA LYS A 138 17.52 22.11 -38.57
C LYS A 138 17.08 23.05 -39.70
N ASN A 139 17.05 24.30 -39.42
CA ASN A 139 17.24 25.34 -40.40
C ASN A 139 18.69 25.79 -40.38
#